data_bd05683ba0e86a686c29fade0d4b46a5
#
_entry.id   bd05683ba0e86a686c29fade0d4b46a5
#
_cell.length_a   1.000
_cell.length_b   1.000
_cell.length_c   1.000
_cell.angle_alpha   90.00
_cell.angle_beta   90.00
_cell.angle_gamma   90.00
#
_symmetry.space_group_name_H-M   'P 1'
#
loop_
_entity.id
_entity.type
_entity.pdbx_description
1 polymer ?
#
loop_
_entity_poly.entity_id
_entity_poly.type
_entity_poly.pdbx_seq_one_letter_code
_entity_poly.pdbx_strand_id
1 'polypeptide(L)'
;MVDIIGNSIAAGFTASKILWMKQNEPENYQRLATVLLPHDYINYWLTGEKKTEYGDASGTAYFDVKNRTWATSILQAIDDSGKLNGCLPELIESQAPIGTITPEIAKQFQLSPDVIVSSGGGDNMMGAIGTGNVVPGVVTTSLGTSGTFYIPQH
;
A
#
# COMPACT_ATOMS: atom_id res chain seq x y z
N MET A 1 7.66 0.91 18.09
CA MET A 1 6.72 1.05 16.96
C MET A 1 7.19 2.11 15.98
N VAL A 2 7.34 3.37 16.39
CA VAL A 2 7.81 4.45 15.48
C VAL A 2 9.14 4.11 14.79
N ASP A 3 10.08 3.48 15.47
CA ASP A 3 11.37 3.08 14.89
C ASP A 3 11.28 2.01 13.78
N ILE A 4 10.16 1.30 13.69
CA ILE A 4 9.92 0.26 12.69
C ILE A 4 9.20 0.87 11.48
N ILE A 5 8.09 1.57 11.73
CA ILE A 5 7.21 2.07 10.65
C ILE A 5 7.53 3.50 10.22
N GLY A 6 8.46 4.17 10.89
CA GLY A 6 8.87 5.54 10.56
C GLY A 6 7.83 6.62 10.91
N ASN A 7 6.69 6.26 11.52
CA ASN A 7 5.60 7.18 11.78
C ASN A 7 4.82 6.80 13.05
N SER A 8 3.93 7.66 13.53
CA SER A 8 2.92 7.33 14.55
C SER A 8 1.66 6.77 13.91
N ILE A 9 1.03 5.79 14.58
CA ILE A 9 -0.19 5.16 14.04
C ILE A 9 -1.38 6.08 14.29
N ALA A 10 -1.94 6.64 13.23
CA ALA A 10 -3.17 7.42 13.27
C ALA A 10 -4.40 6.56 13.01
N ALA A 11 -5.57 7.04 13.39
CA ALA A 11 -6.84 6.34 13.18
C ALA A 11 -7.16 6.04 11.70
N GLY A 12 -6.63 6.87 10.78
CA GLY A 12 -6.82 6.69 9.34
C GLY A 12 -5.99 5.57 8.71
N PHE A 13 -4.94 5.07 9.39
CA PHE A 13 -4.08 4.03 8.85
C PHE A 13 -4.78 2.66 8.79
N THR A 14 -4.32 1.81 7.87
CA THR A 14 -4.89 0.49 7.63
C THR A 14 -4.83 -0.41 8.87
N ALA A 15 -3.73 -0.35 9.64
CA ALA A 15 -3.60 -1.08 10.91
C ALA A 15 -4.76 -0.81 11.87
N SER A 16 -5.11 0.47 12.06
CA SER A 16 -6.20 0.88 12.95
C SER A 16 -7.57 0.38 12.44
N LYS A 17 -7.79 0.40 11.13
CA LYS A 17 -9.03 -0.07 10.51
C LYS A 17 -9.19 -1.59 10.65
N ILE A 18 -8.11 -2.35 10.46
CA ILE A 18 -8.14 -3.81 10.64
C ILE A 18 -8.40 -4.17 12.10
N LEU A 19 -7.73 -3.50 13.05
CA LEU A 19 -7.98 -3.70 14.48
C LEU A 19 -9.43 -3.39 14.83
N TRP A 20 -9.97 -2.29 14.32
CA TRP A 20 -11.37 -1.93 14.51
C TRP A 20 -12.32 -3.01 13.95
N MET A 21 -12.06 -3.51 12.73
CA MET A 21 -12.86 -4.59 12.12
C MET A 21 -12.82 -5.85 12.98
N LYS A 22 -11.63 -6.24 13.47
CA LYS A 22 -11.48 -7.41 14.36
C LYS A 22 -12.33 -7.28 15.61
N GLN A 23 -12.38 -6.08 16.21
CA GLN A 23 -13.09 -5.81 17.46
C GLN A 23 -14.60 -5.64 17.30
N ASN A 24 -15.04 -5.02 16.20
CA ASN A 24 -16.42 -4.59 16.02
C ASN A 24 -17.18 -5.41 14.98
N GLU A 25 -16.48 -6.08 14.06
CA GLU A 25 -17.04 -6.90 12.99
C GLU A 25 -16.30 -8.25 12.90
N PRO A 26 -16.27 -9.07 13.97
CA PRO A 26 -15.46 -10.28 14.03
C PRO A 26 -15.81 -11.30 12.95
N GLU A 27 -17.06 -11.40 12.54
CA GLU A 27 -17.49 -12.31 11.47
C GLU A 27 -16.90 -11.89 10.12
N ASN A 28 -16.85 -10.60 9.81
CA ASN A 28 -16.22 -10.07 8.63
C ASN A 28 -14.71 -10.29 8.69
N TYR A 29 -14.10 -10.04 9.85
CA TYR A 29 -12.68 -10.31 10.06
C TYR A 29 -12.33 -11.80 9.85
N GLN A 30 -13.18 -12.72 10.32
CA GLN A 30 -12.97 -14.16 10.10
C GLN A 30 -12.99 -14.55 8.62
N ARG A 31 -13.71 -13.83 7.79
CA ARG A 31 -13.79 -14.04 6.34
C ARG A 31 -12.73 -13.26 5.55
N LEU A 32 -11.91 -12.46 6.22
CA LEU A 32 -10.83 -11.70 5.59
C LEU A 32 -9.89 -12.64 4.82
N ALA A 33 -9.78 -12.42 3.52
CA ALA A 33 -8.92 -13.20 2.63
C ALA A 33 -7.66 -12.42 2.22
N THR A 34 -7.80 -11.13 1.91
CA THR A 34 -6.66 -10.29 1.53
C THR A 34 -6.95 -8.84 1.88
N VAL A 35 -5.95 -8.13 2.39
CA VAL A 35 -5.98 -6.67 2.60
C VAL A 35 -5.30 -6.02 1.41
N LEU A 36 -6.03 -5.19 0.69
CA LEU A 36 -5.50 -4.41 -0.43
C LEU A 36 -5.81 -2.93 -0.18
N LEU A 37 -4.88 -2.06 -0.52
CA LEU A 37 -5.12 -0.63 -0.60
C LEU A 37 -6.00 -0.33 -1.82
N PRO A 38 -6.66 0.83 -1.92
CA PRO A 38 -7.56 1.12 -3.02
C PRO A 38 -6.93 0.95 -4.40
N HIS A 39 -5.71 1.44 -4.62
CA HIS A 39 -5.04 1.28 -5.90
C HIS A 39 -4.55 -0.17 -6.13
N ASP A 40 -4.11 -0.88 -5.09
CA ASP A 40 -3.78 -2.31 -5.18
C ASP A 40 -4.97 -3.14 -5.61
N TYR A 41 -6.17 -2.78 -5.12
CA TYR A 41 -7.41 -3.46 -5.54
C TYR A 41 -7.70 -3.23 -7.03
N ILE A 42 -7.49 -2.02 -7.54
CA ILE A 42 -7.63 -1.74 -8.98
C ILE A 42 -6.59 -2.53 -9.78
N ASN A 43 -5.34 -2.57 -9.32
CA ASN A 43 -4.30 -3.36 -9.95
C ASN A 43 -4.65 -4.86 -9.95
N TYR A 44 -5.15 -5.38 -8.83
CA TYR A 44 -5.65 -6.75 -8.74
C TYR A 44 -6.80 -7.02 -9.72
N TRP A 45 -7.76 -6.11 -9.81
CA TRP A 45 -8.87 -6.24 -10.77
C TRP A 45 -8.40 -6.26 -12.22
N LEU A 46 -7.38 -5.47 -12.56
CA LEU A 46 -6.81 -5.43 -13.90
C LEU A 46 -5.98 -6.67 -14.24
N THR A 47 -5.22 -7.21 -13.28
CA THR A 47 -4.17 -8.20 -13.54
C THR A 47 -4.41 -9.56 -12.90
N GLY A 48 -5.22 -9.63 -11.85
CA GLY A 48 -5.35 -10.82 -10.98
C GLY A 48 -4.24 -10.96 -9.94
N GLU A 49 -3.24 -10.07 -9.94
CA GLU A 49 -2.07 -10.11 -9.05
C GLU A 49 -2.33 -9.35 -7.75
N LYS A 50 -2.01 -9.96 -6.62
CA LYS A 50 -2.16 -9.36 -5.28
C LYS A 50 -0.82 -8.81 -4.82
N LYS A 51 -0.46 -7.64 -5.27
CA LYS A 51 0.82 -6.97 -5.01
C LYS A 51 0.60 -5.55 -4.51
N THR A 52 1.54 -5.06 -3.71
CA THR A 52 1.62 -3.66 -3.26
C THR A 52 3.08 -3.19 -3.32
N GLU A 53 3.31 -1.92 -3.59
CA GLU A 53 4.65 -1.37 -3.64
C GLU A 53 5.05 -0.74 -2.29
N TYR A 54 6.35 -0.61 -2.03
CA TYR A 54 6.89 -0.19 -0.74
C TYR A 54 6.41 1.20 -0.28
N GLY A 55 6.22 2.14 -1.22
CA GLY A 55 5.83 3.51 -0.89
C GLY A 55 4.45 3.56 -0.24
N ASP A 56 3.43 2.97 -0.88
CA ASP A 56 2.07 2.96 -0.33
C ASP A 56 1.92 1.96 0.83
N ALA A 57 2.68 0.84 0.79
CA ALA A 57 2.76 -0.08 1.93
C ALA A 57 3.22 0.62 3.22
N SER A 58 4.10 1.64 3.11
CA SER A 58 4.56 2.42 4.27
C SER A 58 3.43 3.16 4.98
N GLY A 59 2.35 3.51 4.28
CA GLY A 59 1.15 4.13 4.83
C GLY A 59 0.21 3.17 5.58
N THR A 60 0.50 1.87 5.61
CA THR A 60 -0.35 0.88 6.29
C THR A 60 -0.20 0.86 7.80
N ALA A 61 0.92 1.35 8.33
CA ALA A 61 1.37 1.28 9.71
C ALA A 61 1.72 -0.13 10.22
N TYR A 62 1.90 -1.09 9.33
CA TYR A 62 2.48 -2.41 9.63
C TYR A 62 3.56 -2.83 8.61
N PHE A 63 4.16 -1.87 7.93
CA PHE A 63 5.32 -2.06 7.05
C PHE A 63 6.59 -1.60 7.78
N ASP A 64 7.63 -2.43 7.78
CA ASP A 64 8.96 -2.09 8.28
C ASP A 64 9.71 -1.33 7.17
N VAL A 65 9.79 -0.01 7.30
CA VAL A 65 10.36 0.86 6.27
C VAL A 65 11.87 0.66 6.08
N LYS A 66 12.56 0.19 7.12
CA LYS A 66 14.01 -0.02 7.08
C LYS A 66 14.37 -1.32 6.39
N ASN A 67 13.65 -2.40 6.71
CA ASN A 67 13.91 -3.74 6.18
C ASN A 67 13.09 -4.06 4.94
N ARG A 68 12.14 -3.18 4.57
CA ARG A 68 11.21 -3.35 3.42
C ARG A 68 10.44 -4.66 3.48
N THR A 69 9.90 -4.96 4.66
CA THR A 69 9.11 -6.17 4.93
C THR A 69 7.87 -5.84 5.75
N TRP A 70 6.95 -6.77 5.82
CA TRP A 70 5.84 -6.66 6.76
C TRP A 70 6.34 -6.77 8.21
N ALA A 71 5.94 -5.83 9.07
CA ALA A 71 6.36 -5.75 10.48
C ALA A 71 5.61 -6.78 11.34
N THR A 72 6.13 -8.00 11.45
CA THR A 72 5.51 -9.13 12.17
C THR A 72 5.10 -8.78 13.59
N SER A 73 5.89 -8.00 14.32
CA SER A 73 5.57 -7.59 15.69
C SER A 73 4.32 -6.70 15.76
N ILE A 74 4.08 -5.87 14.76
CA ILE A 74 2.89 -5.02 14.69
C ILE A 74 1.68 -5.84 14.25
N LEU A 75 1.86 -6.72 13.27
CA LEU A 75 0.79 -7.64 12.85
C LEU A 75 0.32 -8.51 14.01
N GLN A 76 1.24 -9.02 14.84
CA GLN A 76 0.92 -9.77 16.06
C GLN A 76 0.19 -8.93 17.11
N ALA A 77 0.52 -7.63 17.22
CA ALA A 77 -0.20 -6.73 18.12
C ALA A 77 -1.65 -6.47 17.67
N ILE A 78 -1.93 -6.54 16.37
CA ILE A 78 -3.28 -6.46 15.80
C ILE A 78 -4.00 -7.81 15.95
N ASP A 79 -3.30 -8.89 15.60
CA ASP A 79 -3.84 -10.25 15.59
C ASP A 79 -2.79 -11.29 15.98
N ASP A 80 -2.88 -11.77 17.21
CA ASP A 80 -2.02 -12.78 17.80
C ASP A 80 -2.24 -14.20 17.24
N SER A 81 -3.37 -14.42 16.55
CA SER A 81 -3.64 -15.73 15.90
C SER A 81 -2.75 -16.01 14.70
N GLY A 82 -2.10 -14.97 14.15
CA GLY A 82 -1.27 -15.10 12.96
C GLY A 82 -2.03 -15.11 11.63
N LYS A 83 -3.36 -15.07 11.66
CA LYS A 83 -4.21 -15.06 10.45
C LYS A 83 -3.84 -13.90 9.51
N LEU A 84 -3.61 -12.72 10.08
CA LEU A 84 -3.34 -11.51 9.29
C LEU A 84 -2.09 -11.64 8.41
N ASN A 85 -1.07 -12.40 8.83
CA ASN A 85 0.13 -12.63 8.02
C ASN A 85 -0.17 -13.30 6.68
N GLY A 86 -1.17 -14.18 6.64
CA GLY A 86 -1.61 -14.85 5.41
C GLY A 86 -2.55 -14.03 4.54
N CYS A 87 -2.93 -12.83 4.99
CA CYS A 87 -3.89 -11.96 4.31
C CYS A 87 -3.23 -10.73 3.65
N LEU A 88 -1.90 -10.65 3.64
CA LEU A 88 -1.18 -9.51 3.06
C LEU A 88 -0.75 -9.79 1.62
N PRO A 89 -0.72 -8.75 0.75
CA PRO A 89 -0.23 -8.90 -0.61
C PRO A 89 1.30 -9.09 -0.64
N GLU A 90 1.80 -9.54 -1.77
CA GLU A 90 3.23 -9.56 -2.06
C GLU A 90 3.78 -8.13 -2.12
N LEU A 91 4.92 -7.91 -1.48
CA LEU A 91 5.65 -6.63 -1.54
C LEU A 91 6.55 -6.60 -2.77
N ILE A 92 6.48 -5.53 -3.54
CA ILE A 92 7.33 -5.31 -4.72
C ILE A 92 8.04 -3.95 -4.67
N GLU A 93 9.11 -3.83 -5.45
CA GLU A 93 9.80 -2.55 -5.67
C GLU A 93 8.86 -1.53 -6.33
N SER A 94 8.97 -0.26 -5.98
CA SER A 94 8.08 0.80 -6.46
C SER A 94 8.15 1.03 -7.99
N GLN A 95 9.22 0.61 -8.66
CA GLN A 95 9.35 0.65 -10.12
C GLN A 95 8.99 -0.67 -10.81
N ALA A 96 8.70 -1.73 -10.06
CA ALA A 96 8.34 -3.01 -10.66
C ALA A 96 6.91 -2.97 -11.22
N PRO A 97 6.65 -3.61 -12.36
CA PRO A 97 5.27 -3.75 -12.83
C PRO A 97 4.49 -4.73 -11.95
N ILE A 98 3.19 -4.50 -11.83
CA ILE A 98 2.29 -5.49 -11.20
C ILE A 98 2.19 -6.74 -12.06
N GLY A 99 2.00 -6.57 -13.35
CA GLY A 99 1.81 -7.62 -14.34
C GLY A 99 1.18 -7.09 -15.62
N THR A 100 0.67 -7.98 -16.45
CA THR A 100 -0.15 -7.63 -17.62
C THR A 100 -1.64 -7.74 -17.29
N ILE A 101 -2.47 -7.02 -18.03
CA ILE A 101 -3.93 -7.12 -17.87
C ILE A 101 -4.42 -8.53 -18.22
N THR A 102 -5.52 -8.95 -17.58
CA THR A 102 -6.14 -10.23 -17.89
C THR A 102 -6.78 -10.24 -19.28
N PRO A 103 -6.94 -11.41 -19.93
CA PRO A 103 -7.63 -11.49 -21.22
C PRO A 103 -9.05 -10.92 -21.20
N GLU A 104 -9.77 -11.04 -20.09
CA GLU A 104 -11.10 -10.49 -19.88
C GLU A 104 -11.09 -8.97 -19.94
N ILE A 105 -10.15 -8.33 -19.23
CA ILE A 105 -9.95 -6.88 -19.23
C ILE A 105 -9.54 -6.40 -20.62
N ALA A 106 -8.57 -7.07 -21.25
CA ALA A 106 -8.14 -6.74 -22.62
C ALA A 106 -9.33 -6.75 -23.58
N LYS A 107 -10.17 -7.77 -23.54
CA LYS A 107 -11.36 -7.89 -24.37
C LYS A 107 -12.41 -6.82 -24.06
N GLN A 108 -12.68 -6.58 -22.76
CA GLN A 108 -13.69 -5.62 -22.31
C GLN A 108 -13.39 -4.19 -22.77
N PHE A 109 -12.12 -3.80 -22.68
CA PHE A 109 -11.67 -2.44 -23.00
C PHE A 109 -11.04 -2.31 -24.39
N GLN A 110 -11.03 -3.38 -25.19
CA GLN A 110 -10.42 -3.42 -26.53
C GLN A 110 -8.94 -3.01 -26.52
N LEU A 111 -8.19 -3.47 -25.51
CA LEU A 111 -6.77 -3.23 -25.33
C LEU A 111 -5.95 -4.42 -25.81
N SER A 112 -4.64 -4.18 -26.10
CA SER A 112 -3.71 -5.28 -26.30
C SER A 112 -3.56 -6.11 -25.02
N PRO A 113 -3.50 -7.45 -25.09
CA PRO A 113 -3.25 -8.29 -23.93
C PRO A 113 -1.85 -8.05 -23.30
N ASP A 114 -0.94 -7.41 -24.03
CA ASP A 114 0.42 -7.11 -23.58
C ASP A 114 0.53 -5.79 -22.79
N VAL A 115 -0.60 -5.13 -22.50
CA VAL A 115 -0.60 -3.90 -21.69
C VAL A 115 -0.10 -4.21 -20.29
N ILE A 116 0.97 -3.52 -19.91
CA ILE A 116 1.60 -3.64 -18.59
C ILE A 116 0.93 -2.67 -17.62
N VAL A 117 0.64 -3.14 -16.41
CA VAL A 117 0.10 -2.34 -15.31
C VAL A 117 1.26 -1.96 -14.38
N SER A 118 1.46 -0.65 -14.19
CA SER A 118 2.42 -0.10 -13.22
C SER A 118 1.97 -0.39 -11.80
N SER A 119 2.91 -0.46 -10.85
CA SER A 119 2.61 -0.56 -9.42
C SER A 119 1.75 0.60 -8.92
N GLY A 120 1.92 1.79 -9.49
CA GLY A 120 1.36 3.01 -8.92
C GLY A 120 2.18 3.51 -7.73
N GLY A 121 1.54 4.26 -6.83
CA GLY A 121 2.15 4.77 -5.60
C GLY A 121 1.22 5.71 -4.87
N GLY A 122 1.55 6.06 -3.62
CA GLY A 122 0.80 7.00 -2.82
C GLY A 122 0.73 8.40 -3.48
N ASP A 123 -0.41 9.04 -3.40
CA ASP A 123 -0.73 10.30 -4.09
C ASP A 123 0.28 11.43 -3.82
N ASN A 124 0.71 11.60 -2.57
CA ASN A 124 1.69 12.61 -2.19
C ASN A 124 3.07 12.34 -2.79
N MET A 125 3.49 11.09 -2.86
CA MET A 125 4.76 10.69 -3.48
C MET A 125 4.72 10.88 -4.99
N MET A 126 3.64 10.47 -5.62
CA MET A 126 3.45 10.65 -7.07
C MET A 126 3.35 12.14 -7.43
N GLY A 127 2.68 12.95 -6.61
CA GLY A 127 2.64 14.41 -6.76
C GLY A 127 4.02 15.05 -6.64
N ALA A 128 4.85 14.61 -5.69
CA ALA A 128 6.22 15.08 -5.52
C ALA A 128 7.09 14.74 -6.74
N ILE A 129 7.04 13.49 -7.20
CA ILE A 129 7.77 13.03 -8.40
C ILE A 129 7.30 13.82 -9.64
N GLY A 130 5.98 13.99 -9.80
CA GLY A 130 5.39 14.72 -10.92
C GLY A 130 5.77 16.22 -10.95
N THR A 131 6.14 16.80 -9.81
CA THR A 131 6.66 18.18 -9.71
C THR A 131 8.21 18.25 -9.73
N GLY A 132 8.89 17.13 -10.01
CA GLY A 132 10.35 17.07 -10.14
C GLY A 132 11.10 16.98 -8.81
N ASN A 133 10.42 16.68 -7.70
CA ASN A 133 11.05 16.53 -6.40
C ASN A 133 11.62 15.09 -6.23
N VAL A 134 12.77 14.86 -6.85
CA VAL A 134 13.46 13.56 -6.89
C VAL A 134 14.87 13.61 -6.32
N VAL A 135 15.27 14.75 -5.75
CA VAL A 135 16.62 14.92 -5.19
C VAL A 135 16.54 15.50 -3.77
N PRO A 136 17.50 15.12 -2.87
CA PRO A 136 17.58 15.71 -1.53
C PRO A 136 17.70 17.24 -1.56
N GLY A 137 17.11 17.91 -0.56
CA GLY A 137 17.12 19.36 -0.43
C GLY A 137 15.96 20.09 -1.11
N VAL A 138 15.14 19.38 -1.88
CA VAL A 138 13.88 19.93 -2.42
C VAL A 138 12.72 19.52 -1.52
N VAL A 139 11.78 20.42 -1.28
CA VAL A 139 10.58 20.18 -0.46
C VAL A 139 9.34 20.40 -1.32
N THR A 140 8.49 19.40 -1.41
CA THR A 140 7.14 19.57 -1.97
C THR A 140 6.16 19.75 -0.83
N THR A 141 5.37 20.83 -0.90
CA THR A 141 4.28 21.10 0.02
C THR A 141 2.96 20.97 -0.71
N SER A 142 2.10 20.08 -0.24
CA SER A 142 0.72 19.97 -0.72
C SER A 142 -0.21 20.64 0.30
N LEU A 143 -0.95 21.65 -0.13
CA LEU A 143 -1.87 22.42 0.71
C LEU A 143 -3.31 22.21 0.23
N GLY A 144 -4.12 21.63 1.10
CA GLY A 144 -5.55 21.43 0.92
C GLY A 144 -6.26 21.64 2.25
N THR A 145 -7.29 20.86 2.55
CA THR A 145 -7.93 20.83 3.88
C THR A 145 -6.92 20.40 4.96
N SER A 146 -5.95 19.57 4.59
CA SER A 146 -4.74 19.24 5.37
C SER A 146 -3.50 19.65 4.59
N GLY A 147 -2.34 19.74 5.25
CA GLY A 147 -1.06 20.01 4.62
C GLY A 147 -0.10 18.84 4.79
N THR A 148 0.65 18.53 3.71
CA THR A 148 1.72 17.53 3.75
C THR A 148 3.02 18.11 3.23
N PHE A 149 4.13 17.64 3.82
CA PHE A 149 5.48 17.93 3.36
C PHE A 149 6.15 16.64 2.91
N TYR A 150 6.70 16.64 1.71
CA TYR A 150 7.50 15.54 1.18
C TYR A 150 8.94 16.01 0.98
N ILE A 151 9.89 15.30 1.59
CA ILE A 151 11.33 15.61 1.56
C ILE A 151 12.08 14.32 1.25
N PRO A 152 12.70 14.19 0.07
CA PRO A 152 13.60 13.06 -0.21
C PRO A 152 14.81 13.09 0.71
N GLN A 153 15.20 11.91 1.21
CA GLN A 153 16.41 11.71 1.98
C GLN A 153 17.30 10.67 1.31
N HIS A 154 18.58 10.66 1.66
CA HIS A 154 19.54 9.66 1.20
C HIS A 154 19.33 8.29 1.87
#